data_00e436bf3f10edf2e1911e0cc3dfaa0a
#
_entry.id   00e436bf3f10edf2e1911e0cc3dfaa0a
#
_cell.length_a   1.000
_cell.length_b   1.000
_cell.length_c   1.000
_cell.angle_alpha   90.00
_cell.angle_beta   90.00
_cell.angle_gamma   90.00
#
_symmetry.space_group_name_H-M   'P 1'
#
loop_
_entity.id
_entity.type
_entity.pdbx_description
1 polymer ?
#
loop_
_entity_poly.entity_id
_entity_poly.type
_entity_poly.pdbx_seq_one_letter_code
_entity_poly.pdbx_strand_id
1 'polypeptide(L)'
;ISFALLASAILTSFYLKVPLMSVAVQMVKGIHSFSLLAIPFFILAGEIMGAGGISRRIIEFTNVLVGRVRGGLAQVNILASMFFGGISGSAIADVSSIGALLIPMMKDSGYDTDYAVDVTITSACQGLIIPPSHNMIIFAVSAGGVSVGQLFLGGMLPGVLLGMALMIISYVIAVKRGYPKGAKISFKEAIKIASSAILGLLTAVIII
;
A
#
# COMPACT_ATOMS: atom_id res chain seq x y z
N ILE A 1 -0.72 -22.56 -6.23
CA ILE A 1 -0.61 -21.65 -7.39
C ILE A 1 0.61 -22.00 -8.22
N SER A 2 1.83 -22.07 -7.64
CA SER A 2 3.08 -22.34 -8.38
C SER A 2 3.04 -23.67 -9.16
N PHE A 3 2.54 -24.74 -8.55
CA PHE A 3 2.37 -26.02 -9.23
C PHE A 3 1.35 -25.96 -10.37
N ALA A 4 0.25 -25.21 -10.19
CA ALA A 4 -0.75 -25.04 -11.24
C ALA A 4 -0.19 -24.27 -12.45
N LEU A 5 0.60 -23.21 -12.20
CA LEU A 5 1.27 -22.44 -13.25
C LEU A 5 2.29 -23.29 -13.99
N LEU A 6 3.10 -24.08 -13.28
CA LEU A 6 4.07 -24.98 -13.88
C LEU A 6 3.39 -26.06 -14.75
N ALA A 7 2.36 -26.70 -14.21
CA ALA A 7 1.58 -27.71 -14.96
C ALA A 7 0.93 -27.11 -16.21
N SER A 8 0.34 -25.91 -16.09
CA SER A 8 -0.23 -25.20 -17.24
C SER A 8 0.82 -24.88 -18.30
N ALA A 9 2.00 -24.40 -17.90
CA ALA A 9 3.09 -24.09 -18.82
C ALA A 9 3.58 -25.34 -19.54
N ILE A 10 3.73 -26.47 -18.84
CA ILE A 10 4.14 -27.76 -19.42
C ILE A 10 3.07 -28.26 -20.40
N LEU A 11 1.79 -28.29 -20.01
CA LEU A 11 0.70 -28.74 -20.87
C LEU A 11 0.58 -27.91 -22.14
N THR A 12 0.68 -26.56 -21.99
CA THR A 12 0.66 -25.64 -23.13
C THR A 12 1.85 -25.88 -24.06
N SER A 13 3.04 -26.15 -23.50
CA SER A 13 4.24 -26.50 -24.28
C SER A 13 4.03 -27.76 -25.13
N PHE A 14 3.43 -28.80 -24.54
CA PHE A 14 3.07 -30.01 -25.29
C PHE A 14 2.03 -29.74 -26.39
N TYR A 15 1.00 -28.98 -26.08
CA TYR A 15 -0.04 -28.64 -27.04
C TYR A 15 0.49 -27.82 -28.23
N LEU A 16 1.36 -26.86 -27.98
CA LEU A 16 1.96 -25.98 -29.00
C LEU A 16 3.20 -26.61 -29.67
N LYS A 17 3.59 -27.83 -29.26
CA LYS A 17 4.83 -28.52 -29.74
C LYS A 17 6.11 -27.70 -29.51
N VAL A 18 6.15 -26.90 -28.45
CA VAL A 18 7.33 -26.14 -28.04
C VAL A 18 8.24 -27.04 -27.20
N PRO A 19 9.57 -27.06 -27.44
CA PRO A 19 10.47 -27.85 -26.62
C PRO A 19 10.43 -27.49 -25.14
N LEU A 20 10.34 -28.47 -24.25
CA LEU A 20 10.34 -28.27 -22.80
C LEU A 20 11.57 -27.48 -22.32
N MET A 21 12.69 -27.62 -23.03
CA MET A 21 13.89 -26.83 -22.77
C MET A 21 13.64 -25.32 -22.89
N SER A 22 12.75 -24.88 -23.77
CA SER A 22 12.36 -23.49 -23.91
C SER A 22 11.64 -22.97 -22.65
N VAL A 23 10.79 -23.80 -22.02
CA VAL A 23 10.14 -23.48 -20.76
C VAL A 23 11.19 -23.30 -19.67
N ALA A 24 12.12 -24.23 -19.52
CA ALA A 24 13.20 -24.13 -18.53
C ALA A 24 14.07 -22.88 -18.73
N VAL A 25 14.47 -22.62 -19.99
CA VAL A 25 15.26 -21.42 -20.34
C VAL A 25 14.50 -20.13 -20.01
N GLN A 26 13.20 -20.06 -20.29
CA GLN A 26 12.38 -18.87 -19.98
C GLN A 26 12.19 -18.69 -18.48
N MET A 27 12.04 -19.78 -17.71
CA MET A 27 12.00 -19.71 -16.25
C MET A 27 13.29 -19.13 -15.69
N VAL A 28 14.45 -19.59 -16.14
CA VAL A 28 15.75 -19.06 -15.70
C VAL A 28 15.92 -17.60 -16.13
N LYS A 29 15.58 -17.25 -17.37
CA LYS A 29 15.64 -15.84 -17.84
C LYS A 29 14.69 -14.93 -17.04
N GLY A 30 13.51 -15.41 -16.68
CA GLY A 30 12.53 -14.64 -15.88
C GLY A 30 13.08 -14.27 -14.51
N ILE A 31 13.89 -15.13 -13.88
CA ILE A 31 14.52 -14.88 -12.59
C ILE A 31 15.71 -13.90 -12.73
N HIS A 32 16.39 -13.87 -13.87
CA HIS A 32 17.54 -13.01 -14.17
C HIS A 32 17.17 -11.58 -14.58
N SER A 33 16.06 -11.06 -14.07
CA SER A 33 15.66 -9.68 -14.31
C SER A 33 16.17 -8.75 -13.21
N PHE A 34 16.94 -7.72 -13.59
CA PHE A 34 17.40 -6.69 -12.64
C PHE A 34 16.24 -6.03 -11.89
N SER A 35 15.10 -5.81 -12.55
CA SER A 35 13.91 -5.22 -11.93
C SER A 35 13.35 -6.04 -10.78
N LEU A 36 13.51 -7.38 -10.80
CA LEU A 36 13.08 -8.24 -9.69
C LEU A 36 13.91 -8.05 -8.42
N LEU A 37 15.15 -7.59 -8.53
CA LEU A 37 15.98 -7.27 -7.35
C LEU A 37 15.39 -6.13 -6.53
N ALA A 38 14.62 -5.24 -7.13
CA ALA A 38 13.96 -4.16 -6.41
C ALA A 38 12.97 -4.67 -5.36
N ILE A 39 12.30 -5.82 -5.59
CA ILE A 39 11.28 -6.36 -4.69
C ILE A 39 11.84 -6.65 -3.29
N PRO A 40 12.91 -7.49 -3.12
CA PRO A 40 13.44 -7.76 -1.79
C PRO A 40 13.99 -6.51 -1.10
N PHE A 41 14.55 -5.56 -1.84
CA PHE A 41 15.02 -4.30 -1.26
C PHE A 41 13.86 -3.41 -0.79
N PHE A 42 12.75 -3.33 -1.52
CA PHE A 42 11.56 -2.62 -1.06
C PHE A 42 10.91 -3.29 0.14
N ILE A 43 10.84 -4.63 0.18
CA ILE A 43 10.35 -5.35 1.34
C ILE A 43 11.21 -5.03 2.57
N LEU A 44 12.52 -5.14 2.43
CA LEU A 44 13.46 -4.84 3.51
C LEU A 44 13.32 -3.38 3.99
N ALA A 45 13.24 -2.43 3.06
CA ALA A 45 13.02 -1.03 3.39
C ALA A 45 11.70 -0.82 4.15
N GLY A 46 10.60 -1.44 3.69
CA GLY A 46 9.30 -1.39 4.35
C GLY A 46 9.33 -1.96 5.78
N GLU A 47 10.01 -3.08 5.99
CA GLU A 47 10.18 -3.70 7.32
C GLU A 47 11.04 -2.82 8.25
N ILE A 48 12.16 -2.30 7.77
CA ILE A 48 13.02 -1.38 8.56
C ILE A 48 12.23 -0.13 8.95
N MET A 49 11.46 0.43 8.04
CA MET A 49 10.65 1.63 8.30
C MET A 49 9.51 1.34 9.27
N GLY A 50 8.84 0.20 9.13
CA GLY A 50 7.81 -0.26 10.06
C GLY A 50 8.38 -0.38 11.49
N ALA A 51 9.48 -1.11 11.64
CA ALA A 51 10.19 -1.27 12.92
C ALA A 51 10.75 0.07 13.46
N GLY A 52 11.16 0.97 12.58
CA GLY A 52 11.67 2.32 12.91
C GLY A 52 10.59 3.32 13.37
N GLY A 53 9.32 2.90 13.46
CA GLY A 53 8.21 3.73 13.93
C GLY A 53 7.73 4.76 12.92
N ILE A 54 8.07 4.63 11.65
CA ILE A 54 7.60 5.53 10.58
C ILE A 54 6.09 5.42 10.42
N SER A 55 5.51 4.23 10.52
CA SER A 55 4.06 4.01 10.48
C SER A 55 3.33 4.89 11.50
N ARG A 56 3.83 4.96 12.73
CA ARG A 56 3.26 5.81 13.78
C ARG A 56 3.35 7.30 13.42
N ARG A 57 4.49 7.75 12.90
CA ARG A 57 4.66 9.17 12.47
C ARG A 57 3.74 9.53 11.30
N ILE A 58 3.52 8.61 10.36
CA ILE A 58 2.56 8.80 9.27
C ILE A 58 1.14 8.91 9.83
N ILE A 59 0.75 8.06 10.78
CA ILE A 59 -0.56 8.12 11.44
C ILE A 59 -0.73 9.46 12.16
N GLU A 60 0.25 9.90 12.93
CA GLU A 60 0.22 11.18 13.62
C GLU A 60 0.10 12.35 12.63
N PHE A 61 0.85 12.34 11.54
CA PHE A 61 0.80 13.34 10.49
C PHE A 61 -0.56 13.39 9.78
N THR A 62 -1.07 12.23 9.37
CA THR A 62 -2.38 12.15 8.72
C THR A 62 -3.51 12.53 9.65
N ASN A 63 -3.37 12.27 10.96
CA ASN A 63 -4.32 12.72 11.96
C ASN A 63 -4.37 14.27 12.06
N VAL A 64 -3.25 14.94 11.86
CA VAL A 64 -3.23 16.42 11.76
C VAL A 64 -4.04 16.90 10.57
N LEU A 65 -3.93 16.22 9.42
CA LEU A 65 -4.56 16.61 8.15
C LEU A 65 -6.07 16.35 8.14
N VAL A 66 -6.47 15.14 8.49
CA VAL A 66 -7.85 14.65 8.29
C VAL A 66 -8.54 14.15 9.56
N GLY A 67 -7.86 14.08 10.69
CA GLY A 67 -8.39 13.49 11.92
C GLY A 67 -9.57 14.24 12.53
N ARG A 68 -9.75 15.53 12.22
CA ARG A 68 -10.79 16.39 12.83
C ARG A 68 -12.20 16.14 12.35
N VAL A 69 -12.39 15.51 11.22
CA VAL A 69 -13.71 15.27 10.64
C VAL A 69 -14.45 14.15 11.37
N ARG A 70 -15.75 14.03 11.14
CA ARG A 70 -16.51 12.90 11.65
C ARG A 70 -16.00 11.61 11.02
N GLY A 71 -15.76 10.59 11.84
CA GLY A 71 -15.07 9.37 11.37
C GLY A 71 -13.56 9.58 11.13
N GLY A 72 -12.96 10.55 11.84
CA GLY A 72 -11.57 10.99 11.61
C GLY A 72 -10.54 9.86 11.58
N LEU A 73 -10.65 8.86 12.47
CA LEU A 73 -9.70 7.73 12.47
C LEU A 73 -9.80 6.86 11.21
N ALA A 74 -10.99 6.72 10.61
CA ALA A 74 -11.11 6.03 9.33
C ALA A 74 -10.48 6.82 8.18
N GLN A 75 -10.61 8.16 8.19
CA GLN A 75 -9.92 9.03 7.23
C GLN A 75 -8.40 8.97 7.40
N VAL A 76 -7.94 8.94 8.65
CA VAL A 76 -6.52 8.75 8.99
C VAL A 76 -6.02 7.41 8.46
N ASN A 77 -6.79 6.34 8.62
CA ASN A 77 -6.44 5.02 8.12
C ASN A 77 -6.23 5.03 6.59
N ILE A 78 -7.20 5.57 5.85
CA ILE A 78 -7.14 5.64 4.39
C ILE A 78 -5.93 6.47 3.94
N LEU A 79 -5.74 7.65 4.51
CA LEU A 79 -4.65 8.53 4.10
C LEU A 79 -3.28 8.01 4.54
N ALA A 80 -3.19 7.38 5.73
CA ALA A 80 -1.96 6.74 6.19
C ALA A 80 -1.56 5.56 5.30
N SER A 81 -2.52 4.74 4.89
CA SER A 81 -2.31 3.65 3.93
C SER A 81 -1.87 4.17 2.55
N MET A 82 -2.39 5.31 2.09
CA MET A 82 -1.89 5.93 0.85
C MET A 82 -0.40 6.27 0.94
N PHE A 83 0.02 6.89 2.04
CA PHE A 83 1.43 7.26 2.22
C PHE A 83 2.31 6.03 2.48
N PHE A 84 1.89 5.14 3.37
CA PHE A 84 2.68 3.95 3.71
C PHE A 84 2.73 2.95 2.54
N GLY A 85 1.63 2.79 1.82
CA GLY A 85 1.58 1.99 0.60
C GLY A 85 2.56 2.48 -0.46
N GLY A 86 2.65 3.81 -0.66
CA GLY A 86 3.64 4.46 -1.52
C GLY A 86 5.10 4.35 -1.05
N ILE A 87 5.35 3.69 0.08
CA ILE A 87 6.69 3.40 0.59
C ILE A 87 6.95 1.89 0.58
N SER A 88 6.02 1.11 1.14
CA SER A 88 6.15 -0.34 1.29
C SER A 88 5.81 -1.12 0.02
N GLY A 89 4.94 -0.58 -0.83
CA GLY A 89 4.42 -1.24 -2.03
C GLY A 89 3.65 -2.54 -1.77
N SER A 90 3.23 -2.79 -0.52
CA SER A 90 2.67 -4.06 -0.06
C SER A 90 1.44 -3.85 0.82
N ALA A 91 0.29 -4.36 0.39
CA ALA A 91 -0.93 -4.33 1.20
C ALA A 91 -0.78 -5.15 2.50
N ILE A 92 -0.01 -6.24 2.48
CA ILE A 92 0.22 -7.08 3.67
C ILE A 92 1.02 -6.29 4.71
N ALA A 93 2.08 -5.60 4.29
CA ALA A 93 2.87 -4.76 5.18
C ALA A 93 2.04 -3.60 5.74
N ASP A 94 1.15 -3.02 4.94
CA ASP A 94 0.26 -1.95 5.38
C ASP A 94 -0.73 -2.43 6.45
N VAL A 95 -1.44 -3.53 6.22
CA VAL A 95 -2.35 -4.12 7.23
C VAL A 95 -1.60 -4.49 8.50
N SER A 96 -0.40 -5.04 8.39
CA SER A 96 0.43 -5.44 9.54
C SER A 96 0.94 -4.24 10.35
N SER A 97 1.25 -3.12 9.69
CA SER A 97 1.84 -1.94 10.34
C SER A 97 0.79 -0.90 10.74
N ILE A 98 0.03 -0.40 9.76
CA ILE A 98 -1.00 0.63 9.99
C ILE A 98 -2.22 0.01 10.66
N GLY A 99 -2.68 -1.16 10.19
CA GLY A 99 -3.83 -1.85 10.74
C GLY A 99 -3.64 -2.27 12.18
N ALA A 100 -2.45 -2.77 12.55
CA ALA A 100 -2.13 -3.16 13.92
C ALA A 100 -2.25 -1.99 14.92
N LEU A 101 -2.04 -0.76 14.47
CA LEU A 101 -2.18 0.44 15.29
C LEU A 101 -3.60 1.01 15.24
N LEU A 102 -4.18 1.15 14.04
CA LEU A 102 -5.44 1.87 13.87
C LEU A 102 -6.68 1.04 14.18
N ILE A 103 -6.69 -0.28 13.95
CA ILE A 103 -7.85 -1.12 14.29
C ILE A 103 -8.18 -1.05 15.79
N PRO A 104 -7.22 -1.26 16.72
CA PRO A 104 -7.49 -1.09 18.15
C PRO A 104 -7.95 0.34 18.49
N MET A 105 -7.26 1.36 17.96
CA MET A 105 -7.62 2.77 18.21
C MET A 105 -9.05 3.10 17.75
N MET A 106 -9.48 2.58 16.61
CA MET A 106 -10.84 2.75 16.10
C MET A 106 -11.84 2.05 17.02
N LYS A 107 -11.59 0.81 17.43
CA LYS A 107 -12.44 0.07 18.38
C LYS A 107 -12.59 0.82 19.70
N ASP A 108 -11.50 1.26 20.30
CA ASP A 108 -11.50 2.00 21.56
C ASP A 108 -12.23 3.35 21.44
N SER A 109 -12.30 3.90 20.24
CA SER A 109 -13.03 5.13 19.92
C SER A 109 -14.50 4.90 19.55
N GLY A 110 -15.01 3.67 19.67
CA GLY A 110 -16.43 3.34 19.46
C GLY A 110 -16.82 3.06 18.01
N TYR A 111 -15.84 2.72 17.15
CA TYR A 111 -16.14 2.21 15.82
C TYR A 111 -16.47 0.71 15.86
N ASP A 112 -17.39 0.27 15.01
CA ASP A 112 -17.65 -1.16 14.83
C ASP A 112 -16.38 -1.87 14.36
N THR A 113 -16.12 -3.06 14.92
CA THR A 113 -14.91 -3.84 14.59
C THR A 113 -14.84 -4.18 13.11
N ASP A 114 -15.97 -4.62 12.53
CA ASP A 114 -16.07 -4.98 11.12
C ASP A 114 -15.70 -3.80 10.23
N TYR A 115 -16.25 -2.62 10.54
CA TYR A 115 -15.94 -1.41 9.79
C TYR A 115 -14.46 -1.01 9.90
N ALA A 116 -13.86 -1.13 11.09
CA ALA A 116 -12.44 -0.83 11.28
C ALA A 116 -11.54 -1.75 10.44
N VAL A 117 -11.89 -3.04 10.40
CA VAL A 117 -11.17 -4.05 9.59
C VAL A 117 -11.38 -3.80 8.09
N ASP A 118 -12.62 -3.58 7.65
CA ASP A 118 -12.98 -3.36 6.25
C ASP A 118 -12.29 -2.11 5.67
N VAL A 119 -12.29 -0.99 6.42
CA VAL A 119 -11.57 0.22 6.02
C VAL A 119 -10.08 -0.05 5.90
N THR A 120 -9.49 -0.78 6.85
CA THR A 120 -8.06 -1.07 6.84
C THR A 120 -7.67 -1.94 5.63
N ILE A 121 -8.41 -3.01 5.36
CA ILE A 121 -8.12 -3.92 4.23
C ILE A 121 -8.29 -3.19 2.89
N THR A 122 -9.40 -2.45 2.74
CA THR A 122 -9.68 -1.71 1.50
C THR A 122 -8.64 -0.60 1.26
N SER A 123 -8.23 0.09 2.32
CA SER A 123 -7.18 1.12 2.23
C SER A 123 -5.84 0.53 1.84
N ALA A 124 -5.48 -0.61 2.41
CA ALA A 124 -4.21 -1.29 2.12
C ALA A 124 -4.07 -1.69 0.64
N CYS A 125 -5.20 -1.97 -0.04
CA CYS A 125 -5.17 -2.26 -1.48
C CYS A 125 -4.63 -1.10 -2.32
N GLN A 126 -4.68 0.14 -1.84
CA GLN A 126 -4.09 1.30 -2.52
C GLN A 126 -2.57 1.18 -2.64
N GLY A 127 -1.90 0.57 -1.67
CA GLY A 127 -0.46 0.31 -1.70
C GLY A 127 -0.01 -0.62 -2.83
N LEU A 128 -0.95 -1.32 -3.49
CA LEU A 128 -0.66 -2.11 -4.68
C LEU A 128 -0.71 -1.29 -5.98
N ILE A 129 -1.31 -0.09 -5.92
CA ILE A 129 -1.55 0.79 -7.08
C ILE A 129 -0.67 2.04 -6.99
N ILE A 130 -0.50 2.59 -5.77
CA ILE A 130 0.37 3.75 -5.55
C ILE A 130 1.83 3.30 -5.61
N PRO A 131 2.69 3.93 -6.45
CA PRO A 131 4.09 3.56 -6.54
C PRO A 131 4.89 3.92 -5.26
N PRO A 132 5.97 3.16 -5.00
CA PRO A 132 6.42 1.96 -5.68
C PRO A 132 5.55 0.74 -5.33
N SER A 133 5.24 -0.11 -6.31
CA SER A 133 4.40 -1.29 -6.13
C SER A 133 5.12 -2.56 -6.60
N HIS A 134 5.19 -3.56 -5.73
CA HIS A 134 5.75 -4.87 -6.07
C HIS A 134 5.00 -5.53 -7.24
N ASN A 135 3.67 -5.39 -7.26
CA ASN A 135 2.83 -5.97 -8.30
C ASN A 135 3.11 -5.35 -9.68
N MET A 136 3.36 -4.04 -9.72
CA MET A 136 3.71 -3.36 -10.97
C MET A 136 5.07 -3.82 -11.50
N ILE A 137 6.04 -4.08 -10.62
CA ILE A 137 7.35 -4.63 -11.01
C ILE A 137 7.19 -6.03 -11.58
N ILE A 138 6.44 -6.90 -10.89
CA ILE A 138 6.17 -8.27 -11.36
C ILE A 138 5.44 -8.23 -12.70
N PHE A 139 4.45 -7.34 -12.85
CA PHE A 139 3.72 -7.18 -14.11
C PHE A 139 4.65 -6.74 -15.24
N ALA A 140 5.51 -5.73 -15.02
CA ALA A 140 6.43 -5.23 -16.04
C ALA A 140 7.38 -6.33 -16.54
N VAL A 141 7.91 -7.14 -15.62
CA VAL A 141 8.79 -8.26 -15.94
C VAL A 141 8.04 -9.35 -16.69
N SER A 142 6.82 -9.67 -16.28
CA SER A 142 6.02 -10.75 -16.89
C SER A 142 5.50 -10.37 -18.27
N ALA A 143 5.10 -9.13 -18.46
CA ALA A 143 4.59 -8.62 -19.74
C ALA A 143 5.70 -8.47 -20.80
N GLY A 144 6.94 -8.25 -20.37
CA GLY A 144 8.08 -7.99 -21.25
C GLY A 144 7.97 -6.66 -22.02
N GLY A 145 9.01 -5.87 -21.99
CA GLY A 145 9.06 -4.61 -22.74
C GLY A 145 8.27 -3.44 -22.15
N VAL A 146 7.63 -3.60 -20.99
CA VAL A 146 6.92 -2.53 -20.29
C VAL A 146 7.86 -1.87 -19.28
N SER A 147 7.94 -0.53 -19.31
CA SER A 147 8.74 0.25 -18.38
C SER A 147 8.09 0.31 -17.00
N VAL A 148 8.83 -0.10 -15.96
CA VAL A 148 8.41 0.02 -14.55
C VAL A 148 8.08 1.48 -14.19
N GLY A 149 8.91 2.44 -14.63
CA GLY A 149 8.67 3.86 -14.37
C GLY A 149 7.38 4.38 -15.01
N GLN A 150 7.05 3.96 -16.23
CA GLN A 150 5.78 4.33 -16.86
C GLN A 150 4.58 3.74 -16.13
N LEU A 151 4.69 2.50 -15.64
CA LEU A 151 3.65 1.89 -14.80
C LEU A 151 3.48 2.66 -13.48
N PHE A 152 4.56 3.07 -12.86
CA PHE A 152 4.53 3.87 -11.64
C PHE A 152 3.81 5.20 -11.86
N LEU A 153 4.19 5.94 -12.89
CA LEU A 153 3.52 7.20 -13.25
C LEU A 153 2.04 6.99 -13.56
N GLY A 154 1.72 5.91 -14.30
CA GLY A 154 0.34 5.55 -14.62
C GLY A 154 -0.51 5.15 -13.42
N GLY A 155 0.10 4.58 -12.37
CA GLY A 155 -0.57 4.14 -11.15
C GLY A 155 -0.88 5.25 -10.15
N MET A 156 -0.12 6.35 -10.18
CA MET A 156 -0.31 7.45 -9.23
C MET A 156 -1.72 8.04 -9.25
N LEU A 157 -2.21 8.40 -10.42
CA LEU A 157 -3.52 9.04 -10.56
C LEU A 157 -4.66 8.11 -10.15
N PRO A 158 -4.76 6.84 -10.64
CA PRO A 158 -5.78 5.90 -10.18
C PRO A 158 -5.69 5.61 -8.67
N GLY A 159 -4.50 5.50 -8.11
CA GLY A 159 -4.30 5.26 -6.68
C GLY A 159 -4.83 6.42 -5.82
N VAL A 160 -4.53 7.66 -6.18
CA VAL A 160 -5.06 8.85 -5.51
C VAL A 160 -6.59 8.95 -5.66
N LEU A 161 -7.13 8.69 -6.86
CA LEU A 161 -8.57 8.71 -7.10
C LEU A 161 -9.30 7.65 -6.26
N LEU A 162 -8.74 6.45 -6.17
CA LEU A 162 -9.27 5.39 -5.30
C LEU A 162 -9.29 5.84 -3.84
N GLY A 163 -8.18 6.42 -3.35
CA GLY A 163 -8.10 6.95 -2.00
C GLY A 163 -9.15 8.03 -1.71
N MET A 164 -9.32 8.97 -2.62
CA MET A 164 -10.36 10.00 -2.48
C MET A 164 -11.77 9.39 -2.46
N ALA A 165 -12.05 8.42 -3.32
CA ALA A 165 -13.32 7.72 -3.33
C ALA A 165 -13.59 6.99 -2.02
N LEU A 166 -12.59 6.27 -1.49
CA LEU A 166 -12.68 5.61 -0.19
C LEU A 166 -12.90 6.62 0.95
N MET A 167 -12.22 7.76 0.94
CA MET A 167 -12.43 8.82 1.93
C MET A 167 -13.85 9.37 1.90
N ILE A 168 -14.42 9.59 0.72
CA ILE A 168 -15.80 10.06 0.56
C ILE A 168 -16.79 9.01 1.09
N ILE A 169 -16.66 7.76 0.67
CA ILE A 169 -17.53 6.66 1.11
C ILE A 169 -17.45 6.47 2.62
N SER A 170 -16.23 6.42 3.15
CA SER A 170 -15.96 6.28 4.58
C SER A 170 -16.58 7.44 5.39
N TYR A 171 -16.48 8.68 4.89
CA TYR A 171 -17.10 9.84 5.53
C TYR A 171 -18.62 9.73 5.57
N VAL A 172 -19.25 9.32 4.45
CA VAL A 172 -20.71 9.12 4.39
C VAL A 172 -21.17 8.05 5.39
N ILE A 173 -20.44 6.93 5.48
CA ILE A 173 -20.73 5.88 6.45
C ILE A 173 -20.55 6.39 7.88
N ALA A 174 -19.48 7.13 8.15
CA ALA A 174 -19.20 7.68 9.47
C ALA A 174 -20.29 8.67 9.95
N VAL A 175 -20.83 9.46 9.03
CA VAL A 175 -21.96 10.36 9.33
C VAL A 175 -23.22 9.56 9.62
N LYS A 176 -23.53 8.54 8.80
CA LYS A 176 -24.74 7.68 8.98
C LYS A 176 -24.69 6.88 10.28
N ARG A 177 -23.52 6.33 10.64
CA ARG A 177 -23.34 5.53 11.86
C ARG A 177 -23.05 6.39 13.12
N GLY A 178 -22.91 7.71 12.98
CA GLY A 178 -22.71 8.63 14.11
C GLY A 178 -21.31 8.52 14.75
N TYR A 179 -20.30 8.09 14.04
CA TYR A 179 -18.95 7.95 14.59
C TYR A 179 -18.38 9.27 15.10
N PRO A 180 -17.47 9.21 16.09
CA PRO A 180 -16.97 10.41 16.77
C PRO A 180 -16.14 11.29 15.83
N LYS A 181 -16.01 12.56 16.21
CA LYS A 181 -15.03 13.48 15.63
C LYS A 181 -13.72 13.34 16.37
N GLY A 182 -12.61 13.45 15.64
CA GLY A 182 -11.30 13.46 16.26
C GLY A 182 -10.99 14.73 17.04
N ALA A 183 -9.98 14.67 17.88
CA ALA A 183 -9.55 15.78 18.72
C ALA A 183 -8.91 16.90 17.89
N LYS A 184 -9.01 18.15 18.40
CA LYS A 184 -8.31 19.29 17.80
C LYS A 184 -6.85 19.26 18.24
N ILE A 185 -5.94 19.23 17.28
CA ILE A 185 -4.50 19.33 17.52
C ILE A 185 -4.09 20.80 17.45
N SER A 186 -3.26 21.26 18.40
CA SER A 186 -2.75 22.63 18.41
C SER A 186 -1.81 22.88 17.22
N PHE A 187 -1.77 24.12 16.72
CA PHE A 187 -0.91 24.48 15.59
C PHE A 187 0.58 24.23 15.86
N LYS A 188 1.05 24.50 17.08
CA LYS A 188 2.44 24.21 17.48
C LYS A 188 2.77 22.72 17.44
N GLU A 189 1.83 21.90 17.90
CA GLU A 189 1.94 20.45 17.90
C GLU A 189 1.88 19.89 16.47
N ALA A 190 1.01 20.45 15.63
CA ALA A 190 0.91 20.10 14.21
C ALA A 190 2.24 20.32 13.46
N ILE A 191 2.93 21.44 13.68
CA ILE A 191 4.24 21.72 13.10
C ILE A 191 5.29 20.70 13.59
N LYS A 192 5.30 20.39 14.88
CA LYS A 192 6.24 19.40 15.45
C LYS A 192 6.01 18.01 14.86
N ILE A 193 4.75 17.60 14.72
CA ILE A 193 4.40 16.31 14.10
C ILE A 193 4.82 16.31 12.61
N ALA A 194 4.48 17.37 11.87
CA ALA A 194 4.86 17.47 10.46
C ALA A 194 6.37 17.40 10.25
N SER A 195 7.15 18.09 11.08
CA SER A 195 8.63 18.04 10.99
C SER A 195 9.19 16.66 11.30
N SER A 196 8.57 15.90 12.20
CA SER A 196 9.00 14.53 12.53
C SER A 196 8.64 13.51 11.43
N ALA A 197 7.57 13.76 10.68
CA ALA A 197 7.11 12.88 9.61
C ALA A 197 7.84 13.13 8.27
N ILE A 198 8.46 14.30 8.11
CA ILE A 198 9.05 14.76 6.83
C ILE A 198 10.09 13.77 6.30
N LEU A 199 10.93 13.21 7.17
CA LEU A 199 11.95 12.23 6.79
C LEU A 199 11.33 10.93 6.24
N GLY A 200 10.23 10.48 6.83
CA GLY A 200 9.49 9.31 6.35
C GLY A 200 8.80 9.57 5.00
N LEU A 201 8.23 10.76 4.82
CA LEU A 201 7.58 11.13 3.57
C LEU A 201 8.57 11.38 2.43
N LEU A 202 9.76 11.91 2.73
CA LEU A 202 10.82 12.12 1.73
C LEU A 202 11.31 10.80 1.12
N THR A 203 11.25 9.68 1.84
CA THR A 203 11.63 8.37 1.28
C THR A 203 10.74 8.00 0.09
N ALA A 204 9.45 8.27 0.14
CA ALA A 204 8.55 8.04 -1.00
C ALA A 204 8.92 8.91 -2.22
N VAL A 205 9.33 10.15 -1.98
CA VAL A 205 9.72 11.09 -3.06
C VAL A 205 11.07 10.72 -3.69
N ILE A 206 11.99 10.14 -2.91
CA ILE A 206 13.32 9.73 -3.42
C ILE A 206 13.21 8.48 -4.31
N ILE A 207 12.22 7.62 -4.07
CA ILE A 207 12.04 6.35 -4.78
C ILE A 207 11.36 6.53 -6.15
N ILE A 208 10.53 7.55 -6.32
CA ILE A 208 9.81 7.88 -7.56
C ILE A 208 10.69 8.74 -8.48
#